data_64dcc4fadae2d978d2de8787d072c724
#
_entry.id   64dcc4fadae2d978d2de8787d072c724
#
_cell.length_a   1.000
_cell.length_b   1.000
_cell.length_c   1.000
_cell.angle_alpha   90.00
_cell.angle_beta   90.00
_cell.angle_gamma   90.00
#
_symmetry.space_group_name_H-M   'P 1'
#
loop_
_entity.id
_entity.type
_entity.pdbx_description
1 polymer ?
#
loop_
_entity_poly.entity_id
_entity_poly.type
_entity_poly.pdbx_seq_one_letter_code
_entity_poly.pdbx_strand_id
1 'polypeptide(L)'
;QNPHIKAVVLRVNSGGGVATAGEEMSTYIRDFSKPVVVSSASINASAAYMISSQADYIFTDKTTSIGSIGVIMSVTDLSGLYEKLGISVENITSADAKDSGAGNRPLTEEERAWYQDQVDQINEVFINFVAEGRDMPVEEVRALATGLTFTGMDAVENGLADELGTLETAVAKACELAGIADADTVYLQSSTSDLSRLLDIMGTEDSLDVSGLSLIHISE
;
A
#
# COMPACT_ATOMS: atom_id res chain seq x y z
N GLN A 1 7.35 8.35 -22.94
CA GLN A 1 6.95 9.50 -22.10
C GLN A 1 6.11 10.47 -22.95
N ASN A 2 4.84 10.70 -22.56
CA ASN A 2 3.98 11.65 -23.26
C ASN A 2 4.37 13.09 -22.85
N PRO A 3 4.82 13.97 -23.76
CA PRO A 3 5.25 15.33 -23.43
C PRO A 3 4.11 16.26 -23.01
N HIS A 4 2.85 15.89 -23.32
CA HIS A 4 1.67 16.67 -22.94
C HIS A 4 1.28 16.47 -21.47
N ILE A 5 1.68 15.36 -20.84
CA ILE A 5 1.47 15.15 -19.41
C ILE A 5 2.55 15.92 -18.65
N LYS A 6 2.16 16.83 -17.77
CA LYS A 6 3.07 17.70 -17.02
C LYS A 6 3.27 17.25 -15.59
N ALA A 7 2.23 16.68 -14.96
CA ALA A 7 2.27 16.12 -13.62
C ALA A 7 1.27 14.97 -13.49
N VAL A 8 1.31 14.29 -12.36
CA VAL A 8 0.37 13.22 -12.01
C VAL A 8 -0.25 13.52 -10.65
N VAL A 9 -1.56 13.39 -10.54
CA VAL A 9 -2.23 13.32 -9.25
C VAL A 9 -2.67 11.88 -9.02
N LEU A 10 -2.16 11.29 -7.95
CA LEU A 10 -2.52 9.95 -7.53
C LEU A 10 -3.63 10.05 -6.47
N ARG A 11 -4.87 9.76 -6.86
CA ARG A 11 -5.98 9.65 -5.90
C ARG A 11 -5.95 8.27 -5.25
N VAL A 12 -5.71 8.23 -3.93
CA VAL A 12 -5.52 6.98 -3.18
C VAL A 12 -6.71 6.74 -2.26
N ASN A 13 -7.34 5.57 -2.43
CA ASN A 13 -8.39 5.06 -1.54
C ASN A 13 -8.20 3.54 -1.38
N SER A 14 -7.15 3.14 -0.66
CA SER A 14 -6.74 1.75 -0.56
C SER A 14 -6.18 1.43 0.84
N GLY A 15 -6.55 0.27 1.36
CA GLY A 15 -6.00 -0.29 2.61
C GLY A 15 -4.62 -0.94 2.45
N GLY A 16 -4.09 -0.96 1.24
CA GLY A 16 -2.81 -1.61 0.92
C GLY A 16 -2.97 -2.93 0.21
N GLY A 17 -2.02 -3.83 0.39
CA GLY A 17 -1.98 -5.13 -0.30
C GLY A 17 -0.62 -5.79 -0.17
N VAL A 18 -0.20 -6.50 -1.23
CA VAL A 18 1.05 -7.26 -1.26
C VAL A 18 2.26 -6.34 -1.19
N ALA A 19 3.18 -6.63 -0.27
CA ALA A 19 4.37 -5.81 -0.01
C ALA A 19 5.26 -5.65 -1.27
N THR A 20 5.50 -6.72 -2.03
CA THR A 20 6.32 -6.68 -3.25
C THR A 20 5.76 -5.71 -4.29
N ALA A 21 4.43 -5.69 -4.47
CA ALA A 21 3.82 -4.74 -5.40
C ALA A 21 3.91 -3.30 -4.88
N GLY A 22 3.80 -3.11 -3.55
CA GLY A 22 4.07 -1.83 -2.90
C GLY A 22 5.48 -1.33 -3.19
N GLU A 23 6.47 -2.19 -3.03
CA GLU A 23 7.89 -1.89 -3.30
C GLU A 23 8.13 -1.51 -4.77
N GLU A 24 7.62 -2.31 -5.72
CA GLU A 24 7.75 -2.00 -7.15
C GLU A 24 7.11 -0.65 -7.51
N MET A 25 5.87 -0.42 -7.08
CA MET A 25 5.17 0.83 -7.37
C MET A 25 5.83 2.03 -6.69
N SER A 26 6.33 1.87 -5.47
CA SER A 26 7.10 2.90 -4.76
C SER A 26 8.34 3.31 -5.54
N THR A 27 9.07 2.33 -6.06
CA THR A 27 10.25 2.58 -6.90
C THR A 27 9.86 3.34 -8.19
N TYR A 28 8.75 2.98 -8.84
CA TYR A 28 8.28 3.70 -10.01
C TYR A 28 7.87 5.15 -9.72
N ILE A 29 7.21 5.41 -8.58
CA ILE A 29 6.83 6.77 -8.18
C ILE A 29 8.08 7.59 -7.86
N ARG A 30 9.00 7.07 -7.07
CA ARG A 30 10.26 7.73 -6.72
C ARG A 30 11.08 8.12 -7.96
N ASP A 31 11.20 7.20 -8.92
CA ASP A 31 12.01 7.39 -10.11
C ASP A 31 11.25 8.13 -11.24
N PHE A 32 10.02 8.57 -10.97
CA PHE A 32 9.21 9.25 -11.98
C PHE A 32 9.70 10.67 -12.21
N SER A 33 9.88 11.06 -13.47
CA SER A 33 10.56 12.30 -13.86
C SER A 33 9.69 13.56 -13.81
N LYS A 34 8.42 13.45 -13.45
CA LYS A 34 7.46 14.56 -13.39
C LYS A 34 6.84 14.61 -11.99
N PRO A 35 6.35 15.78 -11.56
CA PRO A 35 5.71 15.89 -10.26
C PRO A 35 4.57 14.87 -10.06
N VAL A 36 4.59 14.23 -8.90
CA VAL A 36 3.54 13.33 -8.43
C VAL A 36 2.97 13.90 -7.13
N VAL A 37 1.68 14.18 -7.11
CA VAL A 37 0.98 14.66 -5.93
C VAL A 37 -0.06 13.61 -5.51
N VAL A 38 -0.04 13.23 -4.25
CA VAL A 38 -1.04 12.32 -3.69
C VAL A 38 -2.22 13.11 -3.13
N SER A 39 -3.44 12.63 -3.41
CA SER A 39 -4.66 13.03 -2.73
C SER A 39 -5.26 11.81 -2.05
N SER A 40 -5.10 11.71 -0.74
CA SER A 40 -5.67 10.61 0.06
C SER A 40 -7.19 10.79 0.20
N ALA A 41 -7.94 9.72 -0.06
CA ALA A 41 -9.40 9.69 0.13
C ALA A 41 -9.74 9.20 1.56
N SER A 42 -10.65 8.24 1.69
CA SER A 42 -11.05 7.70 3.00
C SER A 42 -9.94 6.92 3.69
N ILE A 43 -9.12 6.22 2.91
CA ILE A 43 -8.01 5.41 3.43
C ILE A 43 -6.80 5.45 2.50
N ASN A 44 -5.61 5.57 3.09
CA ASN A 44 -4.31 5.48 2.42
C ASN A 44 -3.36 4.76 3.38
N ALA A 45 -3.36 3.44 3.37
CA ALA A 45 -2.73 2.65 4.42
C ALA A 45 -1.87 1.51 3.89
N SER A 46 -0.92 1.04 4.73
CA SER A 46 -0.04 -0.10 4.45
C SER A 46 0.68 0.08 3.09
N ALA A 47 0.70 -0.91 2.20
CA ALA A 47 1.37 -0.81 0.90
C ALA A 47 0.92 0.42 0.07
N ALA A 48 -0.34 0.88 0.20
CA ALA A 48 -0.78 2.11 -0.47
C ALA A 48 -0.08 3.35 0.09
N TYR A 49 0.16 3.40 1.39
CA TYR A 49 0.93 4.48 1.99
C TYR A 49 2.43 4.37 1.63
N MET A 50 3.00 3.18 1.57
CA MET A 50 4.36 2.96 1.09
C MET A 50 4.58 3.58 -0.30
N ILE A 51 3.62 3.37 -1.22
CA ILE A 51 3.63 3.98 -2.55
C ILE A 51 3.48 5.49 -2.45
N SER A 52 2.53 5.97 -1.66
CA SER A 52 2.24 7.39 -1.50
C SER A 52 3.39 8.17 -0.90
N SER A 53 4.16 7.55 0.00
CA SER A 53 5.29 8.19 0.67
C SER A 53 6.39 8.65 -0.28
N GLN A 54 6.44 8.11 -1.52
CA GLN A 54 7.42 8.46 -2.54
C GLN A 54 6.99 9.64 -3.44
N ALA A 55 5.80 10.19 -3.22
CA ALA A 55 5.31 11.33 -4.00
C ALA A 55 5.94 12.65 -3.52
N ASP A 56 6.00 13.64 -4.43
CA ASP A 56 6.53 14.97 -4.12
C ASP A 56 5.68 15.74 -3.10
N TYR A 57 4.39 15.41 -2.98
CA TYR A 57 3.48 16.06 -2.04
C TYR A 57 2.27 15.18 -1.72
N ILE A 58 1.84 15.15 -0.46
CA ILE A 58 0.71 14.34 0.01
C ILE A 58 -0.32 15.21 0.68
N PHE A 59 -1.51 15.30 0.06
CA PHE A 59 -2.70 15.85 0.71
C PHE A 59 -3.53 14.74 1.35
N THR A 60 -4.16 15.08 2.45
CA THR A 60 -5.09 14.20 3.17
C THR A 60 -6.28 15.00 3.71
N ASP A 61 -7.47 14.40 3.75
CA ASP A 61 -8.60 14.96 4.48
C ASP A 61 -8.44 14.72 5.99
N LYS A 62 -9.08 15.55 6.84
CA LYS A 62 -8.98 15.44 8.31
C LYS A 62 -9.31 14.06 8.85
N THR A 63 -10.26 13.38 8.20
CA THR A 63 -10.83 12.11 8.64
C THR A 63 -10.27 10.89 7.89
N THR A 64 -9.32 11.09 6.99
CA THR A 64 -8.62 10.00 6.30
C THR A 64 -7.94 9.10 7.32
N SER A 65 -8.02 7.79 7.10
CA SER A 65 -7.16 6.82 7.78
C SER A 65 -5.88 6.63 6.98
N ILE A 66 -4.73 7.05 7.52
CA ILE A 66 -3.46 7.06 6.78
C ILE A 66 -2.34 6.38 7.59
N GLY A 67 -1.36 5.81 6.91
CA GLY A 67 -0.20 5.17 7.53
C GLY A 67 -0.34 3.65 7.59
N SER A 68 -0.61 3.07 8.77
CA SER A 68 -0.57 1.62 8.98
C SER A 68 0.75 1.02 8.46
N ILE A 69 1.87 1.66 8.85
CA ILE A 69 3.21 1.19 8.52
C ILE A 69 3.45 -0.08 9.33
N GLY A 70 3.53 -1.20 8.63
CA GLY A 70 3.67 -2.51 9.25
C GLY A 70 3.40 -3.64 8.28
N VAL A 71 3.83 -4.84 8.66
CA VAL A 71 3.72 -6.07 7.88
C VAL A 71 3.03 -7.14 8.72
N ILE A 72 2.13 -7.87 8.10
CA ILE A 72 1.45 -9.00 8.73
C ILE A 72 1.58 -10.25 7.86
N MET A 73 1.82 -11.39 8.50
CA MET A 73 1.68 -12.71 7.92
C MET A 73 0.68 -13.51 8.77
N SER A 74 -0.42 -13.93 8.17
CA SER A 74 -1.46 -14.68 8.89
C SER A 74 -1.32 -16.17 8.59
N VAL A 75 -1.17 -16.96 9.64
CA VAL A 75 -1.16 -18.44 9.56
C VAL A 75 -2.34 -18.96 10.36
N THR A 76 -3.24 -19.67 9.69
CA THR A 76 -4.43 -20.23 10.33
C THR A 76 -4.16 -21.68 10.71
N ASP A 77 -4.39 -22.05 11.97
CA ASP A 77 -4.33 -23.44 12.45
C ASP A 77 -5.77 -23.98 12.59
N LEU A 78 -6.09 -24.98 11.79
CA LEU A 78 -7.37 -25.70 11.76
C LEU A 78 -7.30 -27.10 12.37
N SER A 79 -6.15 -27.51 12.93
CA SER A 79 -5.92 -28.86 13.44
C SER A 79 -6.98 -29.31 14.45
N GLY A 80 -7.35 -28.43 15.39
CA GLY A 80 -8.40 -28.71 16.37
C GLY A 80 -9.80 -28.83 15.77
N LEU A 81 -10.09 -28.19 14.62
CA LEU A 81 -11.33 -28.37 13.89
C LEU A 81 -11.33 -29.73 13.16
N TYR A 82 -10.25 -30.09 12.51
CA TYR A 82 -10.09 -31.38 11.83
C TYR A 82 -10.27 -32.54 12.79
N GLU A 83 -9.66 -32.47 13.97
CA GLU A 83 -9.83 -33.48 15.02
C GLU A 83 -11.32 -33.67 15.40
N LYS A 84 -12.06 -32.57 15.62
CA LYS A 84 -13.49 -32.62 15.97
C LYS A 84 -14.37 -33.21 14.87
N LEU A 85 -13.96 -33.06 13.62
CA LEU A 85 -14.67 -33.57 12.44
C LEU A 85 -14.22 -35.00 12.04
N GLY A 86 -13.24 -35.57 12.74
CA GLY A 86 -12.66 -36.88 12.39
C GLY A 86 -11.88 -36.87 11.08
N ILE A 87 -11.35 -35.71 10.68
CA ILE A 87 -10.53 -35.54 9.47
C ILE A 87 -9.07 -35.76 9.87
N SER A 88 -8.38 -36.65 9.16
CA SER A 88 -6.94 -36.84 9.25
C SER A 88 -6.27 -36.33 7.98
N VAL A 89 -5.25 -35.51 8.15
CA VAL A 89 -4.41 -34.99 7.05
C VAL A 89 -3.00 -35.54 7.25
N GLU A 90 -2.45 -36.21 6.25
CA GLU A 90 -1.09 -36.68 6.21
C GLU A 90 -0.33 -35.97 5.10
N ASN A 91 0.70 -35.21 5.46
CA ASN A 91 1.58 -34.53 4.52
C ASN A 91 2.81 -35.38 4.25
N ILE A 92 3.08 -35.71 2.99
CA ILE A 92 4.32 -36.34 2.55
C ILE A 92 5.20 -35.25 1.98
N THR A 93 6.23 -34.86 2.71
CA THR A 93 7.05 -33.69 2.39
C THR A 93 8.50 -34.07 2.07
N SER A 94 9.15 -33.23 1.27
CA SER A 94 10.58 -33.38 0.95
C SER A 94 11.51 -32.76 2.00
N ALA A 95 10.98 -32.01 2.95
CA ALA A 95 11.72 -31.38 4.04
C ALA A 95 10.75 -31.04 5.19
N ASP A 96 11.26 -30.97 6.42
CA ASP A 96 10.48 -30.89 7.65
C ASP A 96 9.55 -29.66 7.73
N ALA A 97 9.98 -28.50 7.20
CA ALA A 97 9.19 -27.27 7.21
C ALA A 97 8.34 -27.07 5.94
N LYS A 98 8.26 -28.05 5.01
CA LYS A 98 7.59 -27.85 3.73
C LYS A 98 6.06 -27.69 3.85
N ASP A 99 5.49 -28.18 4.92
CA ASP A 99 4.07 -28.05 5.27
C ASP A 99 3.82 -26.96 6.33
N SER A 100 4.82 -26.15 6.61
CA SER A 100 4.69 -25.02 7.52
C SER A 100 3.60 -24.07 7.02
N GLY A 101 2.64 -23.74 7.89
CA GLY A 101 1.52 -22.87 7.53
C GLY A 101 0.40 -23.53 6.72
N ALA A 102 0.44 -24.86 6.47
CA ALA A 102 -0.63 -25.57 5.75
C ALA A 102 -1.97 -25.64 6.50
N GLY A 103 -2.00 -25.26 7.77
CA GLY A 103 -3.21 -25.15 8.59
C GLY A 103 -3.69 -26.44 9.23
N ASN A 104 -3.06 -27.58 8.96
CA ASN A 104 -3.39 -28.87 9.54
C ASN A 104 -2.60 -29.24 10.80
N ARG A 105 -1.66 -28.39 11.18
CA ARG A 105 -0.90 -28.42 12.43
C ARG A 105 -0.47 -27.03 12.87
N PRO A 106 -0.19 -26.80 14.15
CA PRO A 106 0.43 -25.55 14.60
C PRO A 106 1.85 -25.40 14.03
N LEU A 107 2.31 -24.15 13.95
CA LEU A 107 3.71 -23.87 13.69
C LEU A 107 4.58 -24.34 14.86
N THR A 108 5.76 -24.85 14.57
CA THR A 108 6.82 -25.02 15.57
C THR A 108 7.38 -23.65 15.98
N GLU A 109 8.12 -23.60 17.10
CA GLU A 109 8.77 -22.37 17.55
C GLU A 109 9.83 -21.88 16.54
N GLU A 110 10.54 -22.83 15.90
CA GLU A 110 11.54 -22.50 14.86
C GLU A 110 10.87 -21.90 13.61
N GLU A 111 9.77 -22.48 13.15
CA GLU A 111 8.99 -21.97 12.01
C GLU A 111 8.41 -20.57 12.32
N ARG A 112 7.90 -20.40 13.54
CA ARG A 112 7.39 -19.09 13.99
C ARG A 112 8.50 -18.05 14.01
N ALA A 113 9.67 -18.38 14.55
CA ALA A 113 10.80 -17.46 14.59
C ALA A 113 11.28 -17.11 13.17
N TRP A 114 11.28 -18.08 12.26
CA TRP A 114 11.66 -17.87 10.87
C TRP A 114 10.69 -16.95 10.14
N TYR A 115 9.37 -17.12 10.32
CA TYR A 115 8.36 -16.22 9.75
C TYR A 115 8.42 -14.82 10.36
N GLN A 116 8.70 -14.73 11.68
CA GLN A 116 8.86 -13.43 12.34
C GLN A 116 10.05 -12.66 11.75
N ASP A 117 11.18 -13.31 11.56
CA ASP A 117 12.36 -12.70 10.95
C ASP A 117 12.05 -12.15 9.52
N GLN A 118 11.26 -12.88 8.73
CA GLN A 118 10.82 -12.38 7.43
C GLN A 118 9.90 -11.16 7.53
N VAL A 119 8.94 -11.17 8.44
CA VAL A 119 8.06 -10.03 8.69
C VAL A 119 8.87 -8.81 9.12
N ASP A 120 9.85 -9.00 9.99
CA ASP A 120 10.72 -7.93 10.47
C ASP A 120 11.59 -7.36 9.33
N GLN A 121 12.18 -8.21 8.48
CA GLN A 121 12.96 -7.77 7.32
C GLN A 121 12.10 -6.96 6.33
N ILE A 122 10.90 -7.42 6.01
CA ILE A 122 9.98 -6.71 5.10
C ILE A 122 9.53 -5.37 5.74
N ASN A 123 9.32 -5.36 7.06
CA ASN A 123 8.97 -4.13 7.77
C ASN A 123 10.09 -3.10 7.76
N GLU A 124 11.35 -3.53 7.86
CA GLU A 124 12.51 -2.64 7.69
C GLU A 124 12.56 -2.01 6.30
N VAL A 125 12.24 -2.77 5.26
CA VAL A 125 12.13 -2.23 3.90
C VAL A 125 11.05 -1.14 3.85
N PHE A 126 9.87 -1.39 4.43
CA PHE A 126 8.80 -0.41 4.47
C PHE A 126 9.21 0.88 5.21
N ILE A 127 9.79 0.74 6.41
CA ILE A 127 10.27 1.87 7.22
C ILE A 127 11.26 2.72 6.43
N ASN A 128 12.20 2.08 5.73
CA ASN A 128 13.21 2.79 4.94
C ASN A 128 12.60 3.52 3.73
N PHE A 129 11.62 2.92 3.03
CA PHE A 129 10.90 3.63 1.96
C PHE A 129 10.20 4.88 2.48
N VAL A 130 9.52 4.77 3.62
CA VAL A 130 8.86 5.94 4.21
C VAL A 130 9.87 7.00 4.66
N ALA A 131 10.96 6.59 5.30
CA ALA A 131 12.01 7.49 5.74
C ALA A 131 12.64 8.26 4.57
N GLU A 132 12.95 7.57 3.48
CA GLU A 132 13.48 8.16 2.25
C GLU A 132 12.46 9.11 1.60
N GLY A 133 11.24 8.64 1.37
CA GLY A 133 10.23 9.41 0.65
C GLY A 133 9.68 10.61 1.43
N ARG A 134 9.71 10.56 2.77
CA ARG A 134 9.27 11.66 3.63
C ARG A 134 10.41 12.53 4.19
N ASP A 135 11.65 12.25 3.80
CA ASP A 135 12.87 12.92 4.34
C ASP A 135 12.87 12.93 5.89
N MET A 136 12.50 11.78 6.49
CA MET A 136 12.40 11.60 7.93
C MET A 136 13.53 10.71 8.46
N PRO A 137 14.02 10.94 9.69
CA PRO A 137 14.90 9.99 10.35
C PRO A 137 14.24 8.61 10.48
N VAL A 138 14.98 7.54 10.17
CA VAL A 138 14.48 6.15 10.23
C VAL A 138 13.87 5.83 11.60
N GLU A 139 14.46 6.32 12.69
CA GLU A 139 13.98 6.06 14.05
C GLU A 139 12.66 6.78 14.37
N GLU A 140 12.39 7.93 13.76
CA GLU A 140 11.09 8.60 13.87
C GLU A 140 10.01 7.81 13.13
N VAL A 141 10.30 7.36 11.91
CA VAL A 141 9.39 6.48 11.18
C VAL A 141 9.15 5.17 11.93
N ARG A 142 10.21 4.58 12.50
CA ARG A 142 10.11 3.37 13.33
C ARG A 142 9.16 3.55 14.51
N ALA A 143 9.19 4.70 15.16
CA ALA A 143 8.28 5.02 16.26
C ALA A 143 6.81 5.13 15.80
N LEU A 144 6.58 5.55 14.56
CA LEU A 144 5.25 5.62 13.93
C LEU A 144 4.79 4.26 13.34
N ALA A 145 5.71 3.32 13.11
CA ALA A 145 5.47 2.03 12.47
C ALA A 145 4.84 1.01 13.43
N THR A 146 3.68 1.35 13.97
CA THR A 146 2.93 0.51 14.93
C THR A 146 1.93 -0.43 14.26
N GLY A 147 1.77 -0.34 12.94
CA GLY A 147 0.72 -1.03 12.19
C GLY A 147 -0.66 -0.35 12.29
N LEU A 148 -0.82 0.69 13.11
CA LEU A 148 -2.07 1.44 13.22
C LEU A 148 -2.13 2.60 12.23
N THR A 149 -3.34 3.03 11.90
CA THR A 149 -3.57 4.24 11.11
C THR A 149 -3.63 5.47 12.02
N PHE A 150 -3.27 6.60 11.44
CA PHE A 150 -3.46 7.93 11.99
C PHE A 150 -4.65 8.62 11.32
N THR A 151 -5.22 9.63 11.96
CA THR A 151 -6.11 10.57 11.27
C THR A 151 -5.29 11.45 10.31
N GLY A 152 -5.94 12.05 9.29
CA GLY A 152 -5.22 12.99 8.44
C GLY A 152 -4.63 14.18 9.20
N MET A 153 -5.26 14.60 10.30
CA MET A 153 -4.72 15.65 11.17
C MET A 153 -3.41 15.23 11.82
N ASP A 154 -3.40 14.05 12.44
CA ASP A 154 -2.20 13.50 13.08
C ASP A 154 -1.10 13.20 12.05
N ALA A 155 -1.48 12.78 10.84
CA ALA A 155 -0.53 12.51 9.77
C ALA A 155 0.20 13.78 9.29
N VAL A 156 -0.47 14.92 9.25
CA VAL A 156 0.20 16.20 8.96
C VAL A 156 1.10 16.61 10.14
N GLU A 157 0.65 16.43 11.38
CA GLU A 157 1.44 16.77 12.57
C GLU A 157 2.71 15.92 12.68
N ASN A 158 2.65 14.63 12.34
CA ASN A 158 3.77 13.70 12.47
C ASN A 158 4.61 13.54 11.18
N GLY A 159 4.32 14.32 10.12
CA GLY A 159 5.11 14.35 8.90
C GLY A 159 4.76 13.25 7.87
N LEU A 160 3.76 12.41 8.11
CA LEU A 160 3.31 11.40 7.16
C LEU A 160 2.49 11.98 5.99
N ALA A 161 1.98 13.21 6.12
CA ALA A 161 1.37 13.98 5.04
C ALA A 161 1.85 15.43 5.12
N ASP A 162 1.73 16.18 4.02
CA ASP A 162 2.23 17.54 3.95
C ASP A 162 1.16 18.55 4.36
N GLU A 163 -0.10 18.34 3.94
CA GLU A 163 -1.16 19.32 4.17
C GLU A 163 -2.55 18.68 4.17
N LEU A 164 -3.47 19.31 4.89
CA LEU A 164 -4.89 18.99 4.77
C LEU A 164 -5.46 19.60 3.49
N GLY A 165 -6.09 18.79 2.65
CA GLY A 165 -6.65 19.28 1.40
C GLY A 165 -7.43 18.24 0.62
N THR A 166 -8.12 18.69 -0.41
CA THR A 166 -8.98 17.89 -1.28
C THR A 166 -8.27 17.47 -2.57
N LEU A 167 -8.99 16.80 -3.45
CA LEU A 167 -8.48 16.47 -4.78
C LEU A 167 -8.17 17.74 -5.59
N GLU A 168 -9.00 18.78 -5.46
CA GLU A 168 -8.80 20.05 -6.16
C GLU A 168 -7.53 20.76 -5.72
N THR A 169 -7.21 20.74 -4.41
CA THR A 169 -5.95 21.29 -3.91
C THR A 169 -4.74 20.49 -4.40
N ALA A 170 -4.87 19.17 -4.52
CA ALA A 170 -3.81 18.34 -5.07
C ALA A 170 -3.57 18.62 -6.57
N VAL A 171 -4.62 18.85 -7.35
CA VAL A 171 -4.50 19.27 -8.75
C VAL A 171 -3.81 20.64 -8.86
N ALA A 172 -4.22 21.62 -8.06
CA ALA A 172 -3.59 22.94 -8.04
C ALA A 172 -2.09 22.85 -7.67
N LYS A 173 -1.74 22.02 -6.69
CA LYS A 173 -0.35 21.79 -6.29
C LYS A 173 0.47 21.11 -7.39
N ALA A 174 -0.11 20.15 -8.09
CA ALA A 174 0.53 19.51 -9.22
C ALA A 174 0.81 20.48 -10.38
N CYS A 175 -0.10 21.42 -10.66
CA CYS A 175 0.13 22.52 -11.60
C CYS A 175 1.27 23.44 -11.14
N GLU A 176 1.27 23.82 -9.85
CA GLU A 176 2.33 24.63 -9.24
C GLU A 176 3.71 23.97 -9.42
N LEU A 177 3.84 22.69 -9.04
CA LEU A 177 5.09 21.94 -9.15
C LEU A 177 5.54 21.75 -10.61
N ALA A 178 4.59 21.66 -11.54
CA ALA A 178 4.86 21.57 -12.97
C ALA A 178 5.19 22.91 -13.63
N GLY A 179 5.03 24.03 -12.90
CA GLY A 179 5.27 25.40 -13.43
C GLY A 179 4.22 25.85 -14.44
N ILE A 180 2.98 25.39 -14.36
CA ILE A 180 1.87 25.75 -15.25
C ILE A 180 0.74 26.42 -14.47
N ALA A 181 0.04 27.36 -15.11
CA ALA A 181 -1.02 28.13 -14.44
C ALA A 181 -2.35 27.38 -14.35
N ASP A 182 -2.64 26.53 -15.33
CA ASP A 182 -3.88 25.75 -15.45
C ASP A 182 -3.64 24.53 -16.34
N ALA A 183 -4.45 23.51 -16.21
CA ALA A 183 -4.34 22.30 -17.00
C ALA A 183 -5.67 21.56 -17.13
N ASP A 184 -5.87 20.91 -18.26
CA ASP A 184 -6.92 19.91 -18.40
C ASP A 184 -6.55 18.65 -17.61
N THR A 185 -7.51 18.12 -16.85
CA THR A 185 -7.35 16.87 -16.13
C THR A 185 -7.92 15.70 -16.92
N VAL A 186 -7.11 14.66 -17.10
CA VAL A 186 -7.53 13.42 -17.75
C VAL A 186 -7.49 12.28 -16.73
N TYR A 187 -8.63 11.65 -16.52
CA TYR A 187 -8.72 10.48 -15.65
C TYR A 187 -8.27 9.22 -16.39
N LEU A 188 -7.25 8.55 -15.90
CA LEU A 188 -6.94 7.21 -16.32
C LEU A 188 -7.80 6.22 -15.55
N GLN A 189 -8.76 5.63 -16.24
CA GLN A 189 -9.48 4.48 -15.75
C GLN A 189 -8.88 3.24 -16.39
N SER A 190 -8.58 2.22 -15.59
CA SER A 190 -8.30 0.89 -16.11
C SER A 190 -9.54 0.42 -16.88
N SER A 191 -9.36 0.08 -18.15
CA SER A 191 -10.41 -0.56 -18.93
C SER A 191 -10.54 -2.03 -18.51
N THR A 192 -11.07 -2.26 -17.30
CA THR A 192 -11.54 -3.58 -16.94
C THR A 192 -12.73 -3.89 -17.83
N SER A 193 -12.61 -4.88 -18.70
CA SER A 193 -13.74 -5.37 -19.49
C SER A 193 -14.87 -5.79 -18.54
N ASP A 194 -16.13 -5.65 -18.96
CA ASP A 194 -17.29 -6.06 -18.15
C ASP A 194 -17.17 -7.53 -17.68
N LEU A 195 -16.39 -8.35 -18.39
CA LEU A 195 -16.07 -9.72 -18.04
C LEU A 195 -15.11 -9.81 -16.81
N SER A 196 -14.13 -8.94 -16.67
CA SER A 196 -13.26 -8.91 -15.47
C SER A 196 -14.03 -8.41 -14.25
N ARG A 197 -14.96 -7.45 -14.40
CA ARG A 197 -15.88 -7.06 -13.33
C ARG A 197 -16.78 -8.21 -12.89
N LEU A 198 -17.26 -9.03 -13.83
CA LEU A 198 -18.06 -10.22 -13.52
C LEU A 198 -17.24 -11.29 -12.80
N LEU A 199 -15.97 -11.46 -13.16
CA LEU A 199 -15.05 -12.39 -12.50
C LEU A 199 -14.68 -11.92 -11.09
N ASP A 200 -14.48 -10.61 -10.86
CA ASP A 200 -14.29 -10.02 -9.54
C ASP A 200 -15.51 -10.25 -8.62
N ILE A 201 -16.72 -10.11 -9.15
CA ILE A 201 -17.97 -10.41 -8.42
C ILE A 201 -18.11 -11.89 -8.10
N MET A 202 -17.53 -12.79 -8.91
CA MET A 202 -17.57 -14.23 -8.73
C MET A 202 -16.49 -14.81 -7.80
N GLY A 203 -15.68 -13.97 -7.17
CA GLY A 203 -14.82 -14.35 -6.04
C GLY A 203 -13.56 -15.14 -6.39
N THR A 204 -12.83 -14.75 -7.41
CA THR A 204 -11.43 -15.14 -7.53
C THR A 204 -10.58 -14.15 -6.72
N GLU A 205 -10.50 -14.38 -5.40
CA GLU A 205 -9.58 -13.68 -4.51
C GLU A 205 -8.15 -14.09 -4.88
N ASP A 206 -7.46 -13.28 -5.65
CA ASP A 206 -5.97 -13.19 -5.71
C ASP A 206 -5.51 -12.15 -6.73
N SER A 207 -6.23 -11.05 -6.88
CA SER A 207 -5.71 -9.89 -7.62
C SER A 207 -5.50 -8.72 -6.66
N LEU A 208 -4.35 -8.08 -6.75
CA LEU A 208 -4.10 -6.76 -6.18
C LEU A 208 -5.32 -5.88 -6.43
N ASP A 209 -6.03 -5.50 -5.37
CA ASP A 209 -7.10 -4.52 -5.49
C ASP A 209 -6.49 -3.13 -5.75
N VAL A 210 -6.16 -2.87 -7.01
CA VAL A 210 -5.79 -1.53 -7.49
C VAL A 210 -7.01 -0.67 -7.81
N SER A 211 -8.22 -1.17 -7.54
CA SER A 211 -9.47 -0.45 -7.81
C SER A 211 -9.58 0.87 -7.03
N GLY A 212 -8.83 0.99 -5.92
CA GLY A 212 -8.70 2.21 -5.15
C GLY A 212 -7.64 3.20 -5.64
N LEU A 213 -6.86 2.87 -6.68
CA LEU A 213 -5.86 3.75 -7.26
C LEU A 213 -6.39 4.32 -8.58
N SER A 214 -6.72 5.60 -8.61
CA SER A 214 -7.02 6.31 -9.85
C SER A 214 -5.91 7.31 -10.15
N LEU A 215 -5.35 7.23 -11.35
CA LEU A 215 -4.37 8.17 -11.85
C LEU A 215 -5.09 9.32 -12.58
N ILE A 216 -4.83 10.54 -12.15
CA ILE A 216 -5.25 11.75 -12.84
C ILE A 216 -4.01 12.31 -13.52
N HIS A 217 -4.01 12.35 -14.86
CA HIS A 217 -2.96 12.98 -15.63
C HIS A 217 -3.37 14.43 -15.90
N ILE A 218 -2.43 15.36 -15.72
CA ILE A 218 -2.61 16.76 -16.02
C ILE A 218 -1.92 17.06 -17.33
N SER A 219 -2.67 17.57 -18.32
CA SER A 219 -2.16 18.01 -19.63
C SER A 219 -2.40 19.50 -19.82
N GLU A 220 -1.54 20.20 -20.60
CA GLU A 220 -1.77 21.56 -21.09
C GLU A 220 -2.86 21.61 -22.14
#